data_59ce22820494dbd5482320bbac121b50
#
_entry.id   59ce22820494dbd5482320bbac121b50
#
_cell.length_a   1.000
_cell.length_b   1.000
_cell.length_c   1.000
_cell.angle_alpha   90.00
_cell.angle_beta   90.00
_cell.angle_gamma   90.00
#
_symmetry.space_group_name_H-M   'P 1'
#
loop_
_entity.id
_entity.type
_entity.pdbx_description
1 polymer ?
#
loop_
_entity_poly.entity_id
_entity_poly.type
_entity_poly.pdbx_seq_one_letter_code
_entity_poly.pdbx_strand_id
1 'polypeptide(L)'
;MSAGLLIFDCDGVLVDSEPIANRVLGQMLAGQGLHLAPAAMDELFLGRSMAACLAQAAALLGRPLPENFEAEHDRRLFAALRAELQAMPGVIRLLDGLATPYCVASNGSPAKLRLSLRQAGLLPRFAGRLFSAAEVARSKPAPDLFLHAARCMGVAPAACVVVEDSPAGVAAGVAAGMTVFGFAACTPAARLREAGAQRVFATMDELPGLLKAG
;
A
#
# COMPACT_ATOMS: atom_id res chain seq x y z
N MET A 1 3.43 16.65 -18.98
CA MET A 1 2.46 17.51 -18.21
C MET A 1 2.87 17.45 -16.74
N SER A 2 2.93 18.57 -16.05
CA SER A 2 3.26 18.54 -14.61
C SER A 2 2.07 17.97 -13.84
N ALA A 3 2.30 17.03 -12.93
CA ALA A 3 1.26 16.48 -12.06
C ALA A 3 0.67 17.60 -11.19
N GLY A 4 -0.66 17.67 -11.13
CA GLY A 4 -1.37 18.61 -10.24
C GLY A 4 -1.45 18.09 -8.80
N LEU A 5 -1.43 16.75 -8.62
CA LEU A 5 -1.48 16.08 -7.33
C LEU A 5 -0.76 14.73 -7.43
N LEU A 6 0.02 14.40 -6.38
CA LEU A 6 0.52 13.05 -6.15
C LEU A 6 -0.34 12.37 -5.09
N ILE A 7 -0.82 11.16 -5.39
CA ILE A 7 -1.57 10.35 -4.44
C ILE A 7 -0.74 9.09 -4.14
N PHE A 8 -0.18 9.02 -2.95
CA PHE A 8 0.61 7.88 -2.52
C PHE A 8 -0.26 6.81 -1.86
N ASP A 9 -0.02 5.55 -2.16
CA ASP A 9 -0.39 4.50 -1.19
C ASP A 9 0.47 4.61 0.06
N CYS A 10 0.08 3.90 1.12
CA CYS A 10 0.80 3.93 2.39
C CYS A 10 1.73 2.73 2.54
N ASP A 11 1.14 1.53 2.62
CA ASP A 11 1.85 0.28 2.89
C ASP A 11 2.68 -0.12 1.67
N GLY A 12 3.97 -0.43 1.83
CA GLY A 12 4.87 -0.76 0.71
C GLY A 12 5.32 0.45 -0.14
N VAL A 13 4.72 1.64 0.03
CA VAL A 13 5.09 2.87 -0.69
C VAL A 13 5.71 3.91 0.23
N LEU A 14 4.98 4.39 1.23
CA LEU A 14 5.48 5.36 2.20
C LEU A 14 6.17 4.70 3.38
N VAL A 15 5.72 3.51 3.77
CA VAL A 15 6.23 2.76 4.92
C VAL A 15 6.57 1.32 4.53
N ASP A 16 7.66 0.79 5.10
CA ASP A 16 8.16 -0.57 4.84
C ASP A 16 7.43 -1.58 5.75
N SER A 17 6.14 -1.76 5.51
CA SER A 17 5.27 -2.60 6.33
C SER A 17 5.19 -4.06 5.86
N GLU A 18 5.49 -4.35 4.60
CA GLU A 18 5.33 -5.68 4.00
C GLU A 18 6.17 -6.79 4.69
N PRO A 19 7.48 -6.58 4.99
CA PRO A 19 8.26 -7.60 5.70
C PRO A 19 7.72 -7.89 7.10
N ILE A 20 7.20 -6.87 7.78
CA ILE A 20 6.60 -7.00 9.12
C ILE A 20 5.30 -7.81 9.03
N ALA A 21 4.42 -7.46 8.09
CA ALA A 21 3.15 -8.14 7.89
C ALA A 21 3.35 -9.62 7.51
N ASN A 22 4.25 -9.91 6.56
CA ASN A 22 4.56 -11.28 6.15
C ASN A 22 5.14 -12.10 7.31
N ARG A 23 6.02 -11.52 8.12
CA ARG A 23 6.58 -12.21 9.29
C ARG A 23 5.51 -12.53 10.33
N VAL A 24 4.63 -11.57 10.64
CA VAL A 24 3.55 -11.77 11.62
C VAL A 24 2.58 -12.85 11.14
N LEU A 25 2.16 -12.79 9.88
CA LEU A 25 1.29 -13.81 9.28
C LEU A 25 1.97 -15.19 9.30
N GLY A 26 3.22 -15.28 8.88
CA GLY A 26 3.99 -16.53 8.85
C GLY A 26 4.11 -17.17 10.24
N GLN A 27 4.40 -16.39 11.28
CA GLN A 27 4.45 -16.87 12.66
C GLN A 27 3.10 -17.41 13.13
N MET A 28 2.01 -16.74 12.78
CA MET A 28 0.67 -17.19 13.15
C MET A 28 0.26 -18.46 12.41
N LEU A 29 0.58 -18.56 11.12
CA LEU A 29 0.33 -19.76 10.32
C LEU A 29 1.16 -20.95 10.81
N ALA A 30 2.42 -20.74 11.20
CA ALA A 30 3.26 -21.76 11.83
C ALA A 30 2.62 -22.29 13.13
N GLY A 31 2.01 -21.41 13.94
CA GLY A 31 1.25 -21.80 15.13
C GLY A 31 -0.01 -22.62 14.81
N GLN A 32 -0.49 -22.61 13.56
CA GLN A 32 -1.57 -23.46 13.08
C GLN A 32 -1.08 -24.76 12.42
N GLY A 33 0.25 -24.95 12.34
CA GLY A 33 0.87 -26.10 11.69
C GLY A 33 1.24 -25.89 10.21
N LEU A 34 1.09 -24.67 9.67
CA LEU A 34 1.51 -24.35 8.32
C LEU A 34 2.87 -23.64 8.35
N HIS A 35 3.93 -24.41 8.13
CA HIS A 35 5.30 -23.91 8.11
C HIS A 35 5.73 -23.63 6.67
N LEU A 36 5.93 -22.37 6.33
CA LEU A 36 6.34 -21.91 4.99
C LEU A 36 7.68 -21.20 5.07
N ALA A 37 8.53 -21.45 4.08
CA ALA A 37 9.76 -20.67 3.90
C ALA A 37 9.43 -19.22 3.50
N PRO A 38 10.31 -18.23 3.79
CA PRO A 38 10.05 -16.82 3.43
C PRO A 38 9.68 -16.61 1.96
N ALA A 39 10.38 -17.25 1.03
CA ALA A 39 10.06 -17.13 -0.40
C ALA A 39 8.67 -17.66 -0.75
N ALA A 40 8.20 -18.73 -0.09
CA ALA A 40 6.85 -19.24 -0.29
C ALA A 40 5.79 -18.31 0.33
N MET A 41 6.13 -17.64 1.45
CA MET A 41 5.26 -16.61 2.03
C MET A 41 5.05 -15.46 1.04
N ASP A 42 6.11 -14.96 0.43
CA ASP A 42 6.04 -13.87 -0.55
C ASP A 42 5.24 -14.29 -1.79
N GLU A 43 5.49 -15.47 -2.32
CA GLU A 43 4.76 -15.99 -3.50
C GLU A 43 3.27 -16.14 -3.24
N LEU A 44 2.89 -16.66 -2.08
CA LEU A 44 1.52 -17.03 -1.75
C LEU A 44 0.69 -15.84 -1.23
N PHE A 45 1.31 -14.87 -0.53
CA PHE A 45 0.57 -13.89 0.26
C PHE A 45 0.88 -12.42 -0.09
N LEU A 46 2.07 -12.10 -0.65
CA LEU A 46 2.46 -10.71 -0.91
C LEU A 46 1.49 -10.01 -1.87
N GLY A 47 1.03 -8.83 -1.48
CA GLY A 47 0.15 -7.98 -2.29
C GLY A 47 -1.27 -8.53 -2.46
N ARG A 48 -1.71 -9.46 -1.60
CA ARG A 48 -3.08 -9.98 -1.58
C ARG A 48 -3.90 -9.36 -0.45
N SER A 49 -5.22 -9.40 -0.59
CA SER A 49 -6.11 -9.01 0.51
C SER A 49 -6.04 -10.03 1.65
N MET A 50 -6.30 -9.59 2.90
CA MET A 50 -6.33 -10.50 4.05
C MET A 50 -7.32 -11.66 3.83
N ALA A 51 -8.50 -11.39 3.30
CA ALA A 51 -9.48 -12.44 2.98
C ALA A 51 -8.92 -13.49 2.01
N ALA A 52 -8.18 -13.08 0.97
CA ALA A 52 -7.52 -14.01 0.05
C ALA A 52 -6.39 -14.79 0.73
N CYS A 53 -5.63 -14.16 1.62
CA CYS A 53 -4.59 -14.83 2.41
C CYS A 53 -5.19 -15.89 3.34
N LEU A 54 -6.27 -15.58 4.05
CA LEU A 54 -6.95 -16.53 4.94
C LEU A 54 -7.56 -17.72 4.18
N ALA A 55 -8.18 -17.46 3.02
CA ALA A 55 -8.71 -18.52 2.16
C ALA A 55 -7.60 -19.45 1.64
N GLN A 56 -6.48 -18.87 1.18
CA GLN A 56 -5.32 -19.65 0.73
C GLN A 56 -4.71 -20.48 1.87
N ALA A 57 -4.56 -19.89 3.05
CA ALA A 57 -4.03 -20.60 4.22
C ALA A 57 -4.94 -21.75 4.67
N ALA A 58 -6.26 -21.54 4.68
CA ALA A 58 -7.23 -22.58 5.00
C ALA A 58 -7.19 -23.75 3.99
N ALA A 59 -7.04 -23.45 2.69
CA ALA A 59 -6.87 -24.44 1.65
C ALA A 59 -5.61 -25.30 1.85
N LEU A 60 -4.47 -24.65 2.18
CA LEU A 60 -3.21 -25.35 2.45
C LEU A 60 -3.25 -26.18 3.73
N LEU A 61 -3.98 -25.73 4.76
CA LEU A 61 -4.17 -26.46 6.01
C LEU A 61 -5.19 -27.61 5.90
N GLY A 62 -6.03 -27.61 4.86
CA GLY A 62 -7.16 -28.56 4.71
C GLY A 62 -8.26 -28.37 5.77
N ARG A 63 -8.27 -27.24 6.48
CA ARG A 63 -9.25 -26.88 7.50
C ARG A 63 -9.38 -25.36 7.65
N PRO A 64 -10.51 -24.84 8.16
CA PRO A 64 -10.65 -23.42 8.43
C PRO A 64 -9.66 -22.97 9.52
N LEU A 65 -9.28 -21.68 9.44
CA LEU A 65 -8.57 -21.01 10.52
C LEU A 65 -9.54 -20.70 11.69
N PRO A 66 -9.02 -20.51 12.92
CA PRO A 66 -9.85 -20.09 14.05
C PRO A 66 -10.64 -18.80 13.75
N GLU A 67 -11.87 -18.69 14.26
CA GLU A 67 -12.72 -17.51 14.04
C GLU A 67 -12.06 -16.20 14.48
N ASN A 68 -11.24 -16.22 15.52
CA ASN A 68 -10.54 -15.04 16.03
C ASN A 68 -9.17 -14.80 15.36
N PHE A 69 -8.81 -15.56 14.31
CA PHE A 69 -7.48 -15.48 13.69
C PHE A 69 -7.18 -14.09 13.13
N GLU A 70 -8.11 -13.48 12.42
CA GLU A 70 -7.94 -12.14 11.83
C GLU A 70 -7.79 -11.07 12.91
N ALA A 71 -8.63 -11.10 13.95
CA ALA A 71 -8.54 -10.15 15.07
C ALA A 71 -7.21 -10.27 15.82
N GLU A 72 -6.72 -11.49 16.04
CA GLU A 72 -5.42 -11.74 16.67
C GLU A 72 -4.27 -11.33 15.76
N HIS A 73 -4.38 -11.54 14.44
CA HIS A 73 -3.42 -11.05 13.46
C HIS A 73 -3.31 -9.53 13.53
N ASP A 74 -4.42 -8.82 13.49
CA ASP A 74 -4.45 -7.37 13.56
C ASP A 74 -3.79 -6.87 14.84
N ARG A 75 -4.10 -7.50 15.98
CA ARG A 75 -3.49 -7.15 17.27
C ARG A 75 -1.96 -7.29 17.23
N ARG A 76 -1.46 -8.42 16.71
CA ARG A 76 -0.02 -8.68 16.59
C ARG A 76 0.65 -7.76 15.59
N LEU A 77 0.02 -7.56 14.43
CA LEU A 77 0.51 -6.64 13.40
C LEU A 77 0.63 -5.22 13.96
N PHE A 78 -0.39 -4.70 14.62
CA PHE A 78 -0.33 -3.37 15.23
C PHE A 78 0.78 -3.24 16.27
N ALA A 79 1.03 -4.27 17.07
CA ALA A 79 2.13 -4.29 18.03
C ALA A 79 3.50 -4.25 17.32
N ALA A 80 3.69 -5.06 16.28
CA ALA A 80 4.91 -5.10 15.49
C ALA A 80 5.15 -3.78 14.73
N LEU A 81 4.13 -3.22 14.09
CA LEU A 81 4.24 -1.93 13.41
C LEU A 81 4.65 -0.81 14.38
N ARG A 82 4.11 -0.79 15.60
CA ARG A 82 4.52 0.19 16.64
C ARG A 82 5.98 0.06 17.04
N ALA A 83 6.52 -1.14 17.03
CA ALA A 83 7.88 -1.40 17.48
C ALA A 83 8.95 -1.18 16.38
N GLU A 84 8.60 -1.48 15.13
CA GLU A 84 9.64 -1.72 14.11
C GLU A 84 9.45 -0.90 12.82
N LEU A 85 8.24 -0.37 12.56
CA LEU A 85 7.94 0.25 11.27
C LEU A 85 8.83 1.45 10.98
N GLN A 86 9.38 1.48 9.79
CA GLN A 86 10.20 2.58 9.26
C GLN A 86 9.57 3.18 8.01
N ALA A 87 9.96 4.41 7.68
CA ALA A 87 9.67 4.97 6.37
C ALA A 87 10.40 4.18 5.28
N MET A 88 9.77 4.03 4.12
CA MET A 88 10.44 3.46 2.96
C MET A 88 11.69 4.28 2.61
N PRO A 89 12.82 3.64 2.26
CA PRO A 89 14.04 4.36 1.92
C PRO A 89 13.83 5.46 0.87
N GLY A 90 14.35 6.65 1.14
CA GLY A 90 14.25 7.81 0.25
C GLY A 90 12.96 8.63 0.37
N VAL A 91 11.88 8.13 0.98
CA VAL A 91 10.58 8.82 1.08
C VAL A 91 10.69 10.17 1.76
N ILE A 92 11.41 10.29 2.88
CA ILE A 92 11.53 11.57 3.61
C ILE A 92 12.18 12.62 2.71
N ARG A 93 13.30 12.27 2.06
CA ARG A 93 14.01 13.16 1.13
C ARG A 93 13.14 13.53 -0.07
N LEU A 94 12.41 12.58 -0.62
CA LEU A 94 11.45 12.81 -1.70
C LEU A 94 10.41 13.86 -1.28
N LEU A 95 9.71 13.63 -0.17
CA LEU A 95 8.63 14.50 0.30
C LEU A 95 9.12 15.91 0.64
N ASP A 96 10.34 16.05 1.17
CA ASP A 96 10.95 17.35 1.48
C ASP A 96 11.31 18.14 0.21
N GLY A 97 11.56 17.46 -0.92
CA GLY A 97 11.88 18.07 -2.21
C GLY A 97 10.68 18.27 -3.15
N LEU A 98 9.49 17.80 -2.79
CA LEU A 98 8.31 17.90 -3.65
C LEU A 98 7.68 19.29 -3.60
N ALA A 99 7.60 19.95 -4.77
CA ALA A 99 6.79 21.16 -4.96
C ALA A 99 5.31 20.85 -5.29
N THR A 100 5.05 19.67 -5.88
CA THR A 100 3.70 19.20 -6.23
C THR A 100 2.92 18.85 -4.96
N PRO A 101 1.67 19.32 -4.79
CA PRO A 101 0.80 18.86 -3.72
C PRO A 101 0.69 17.34 -3.67
N TYR A 102 0.60 16.77 -2.47
CA TYR A 102 0.48 15.33 -2.31
C TYR A 102 -0.45 14.95 -1.15
N CYS A 103 -0.99 13.75 -1.22
CA CYS A 103 -1.81 13.13 -0.18
C CYS A 103 -1.52 11.64 -0.10
N VAL A 104 -2.12 10.96 0.88
CA VAL A 104 -2.07 9.50 1.01
C VAL A 104 -3.47 8.91 0.94
N ALA A 105 -3.62 7.79 0.22
CA ALA A 105 -4.86 7.04 0.07
C ALA A 105 -4.59 5.53 0.23
N SER A 106 -5.05 4.93 1.34
CA SER A 106 -4.75 3.56 1.74
C SER A 106 -6.01 2.73 2.00
N ASN A 107 -5.95 1.43 1.66
CA ASN A 107 -6.98 0.46 2.05
C ASN A 107 -6.98 0.17 3.57
N GLY A 108 -5.94 0.55 4.29
CA GLY A 108 -5.87 0.41 5.74
C GLY A 108 -6.93 1.24 6.48
N SER A 109 -7.31 0.78 7.68
CA SER A 109 -8.20 1.56 8.55
C SER A 109 -7.57 2.91 8.93
N PRO A 110 -8.39 3.94 9.28
CA PRO A 110 -7.85 5.22 9.72
C PRO A 110 -6.87 5.11 10.89
N ALA A 111 -7.10 4.16 11.79
CA ALA A 111 -6.23 3.91 12.94
C ALA A 111 -4.87 3.35 12.50
N LYS A 112 -4.87 2.36 11.57
CA LYS A 112 -3.63 1.79 11.00
C LYS A 112 -2.85 2.85 10.23
N LEU A 113 -3.50 3.59 9.34
CA LEU A 113 -2.87 4.64 8.53
C LEU A 113 -2.18 5.70 9.40
N ARG A 114 -2.89 6.21 10.43
CA ARG A 114 -2.31 7.18 11.38
C ARG A 114 -1.16 6.61 12.19
N LEU A 115 -1.27 5.35 12.64
CA LEU A 115 -0.20 4.65 13.36
C LEU A 115 1.04 4.53 12.48
N SER A 116 0.89 4.03 11.26
CA SER A 116 1.98 3.80 10.32
C SER A 116 2.73 5.09 10.00
N LEU A 117 2.00 6.14 9.63
CA LEU A 117 2.62 7.44 9.33
C LEU A 117 3.26 8.09 10.56
N ARG A 118 2.68 7.92 11.75
CA ARG A 118 3.27 8.43 13.00
C ARG A 118 4.57 7.71 13.32
N GLN A 119 4.57 6.39 13.26
CA GLN A 119 5.74 5.57 13.57
C GLN A 119 6.89 5.86 12.60
N ALA A 120 6.60 6.05 11.33
CA ALA A 120 7.57 6.42 10.30
C ALA A 120 7.99 7.91 10.32
N GLY A 121 7.48 8.74 11.24
CA GLY A 121 7.78 10.17 11.31
C GLY A 121 7.17 11.00 10.17
N LEU A 122 6.20 10.45 9.43
CA LEU A 122 5.60 11.06 8.25
C LEU A 122 4.29 11.81 8.54
N LEU A 123 3.61 11.53 9.66
CA LEU A 123 2.27 12.03 9.95
C LEU A 123 2.11 13.55 9.83
N PRO A 124 3.06 14.40 10.29
CA PRO A 124 2.94 15.86 10.15
C PRO A 124 2.89 16.34 8.70
N ARG A 125 3.56 15.61 7.76
CA ARG A 125 3.60 15.94 6.33
C ARG A 125 2.27 15.72 5.63
N PHE A 126 1.39 14.89 6.21
CA PHE A 126 0.10 14.52 5.64
C PHE A 126 -1.10 15.08 6.44
N ALA A 127 -0.90 16.07 7.31
CA ALA A 127 -1.99 16.66 8.10
C ALA A 127 -3.14 17.16 7.21
N GLY A 128 -4.37 16.64 7.45
CA GLY A 128 -5.55 16.97 6.63
C GLY A 128 -5.59 16.32 5.22
N ARG A 129 -4.65 15.44 4.89
CA ARG A 129 -4.49 14.82 3.56
C ARG A 129 -4.35 13.30 3.63
N LEU A 130 -5.10 12.68 4.55
CA LEU A 130 -5.15 11.23 4.76
C LEU A 130 -6.52 10.73 4.35
N PHE A 131 -6.56 9.77 3.44
CA PHE A 131 -7.78 9.14 2.95
C PHE A 131 -7.72 7.63 3.18
N SER A 132 -8.75 7.06 3.78
CA SER A 132 -8.86 5.65 4.09
C SER A 132 -10.03 5.02 3.33
N ALA A 133 -9.93 3.74 3.02
CA ALA A 133 -11.03 2.98 2.42
C ALA A 133 -12.30 2.99 3.27
N ALA A 134 -12.21 3.27 4.57
CA ALA A 134 -13.38 3.43 5.45
C ALA A 134 -14.28 4.64 5.08
N GLU A 135 -13.79 5.55 4.23
CA GLU A 135 -14.49 6.76 3.80
C GLU A 135 -15.26 6.57 2.49
N VAL A 136 -15.18 5.39 1.86
CA VAL A 136 -15.78 5.09 0.55
C VAL A 136 -16.54 3.76 0.56
N ALA A 137 -17.41 3.59 -0.42
CA ALA A 137 -18.24 2.38 -0.52
C ALA A 137 -17.41 1.15 -0.93
N ARG A 138 -16.41 1.32 -1.78
CA ARG A 138 -15.59 0.22 -2.31
C ARG A 138 -14.11 0.59 -2.22
N SER A 139 -13.34 -0.29 -1.58
CA SER A 139 -11.88 -0.19 -1.51
C SER A 139 -11.21 -0.54 -2.84
N LYS A 140 -9.88 -0.28 -2.97
CA LYS A 140 -9.08 -0.78 -4.10
C LYS A 140 -9.31 -2.30 -4.23
N PRO A 141 -9.56 -2.82 -5.44
CA PRO A 141 -9.25 -2.25 -6.76
C PRO A 141 -10.33 -1.34 -7.36
N ALA A 142 -11.42 -0.99 -6.65
CA ALA A 142 -12.36 0.02 -7.13
C ALA A 142 -11.71 1.42 -7.11
N PRO A 143 -12.12 2.33 -8.03
CA PRO A 143 -11.52 3.66 -8.15
C PRO A 143 -11.94 4.63 -7.04
N ASP A 144 -12.93 4.27 -6.23
CA ASP A 144 -13.67 5.15 -5.32
C ASP A 144 -12.74 5.93 -4.39
N LEU A 145 -11.72 5.27 -3.83
CA LEU A 145 -10.79 5.88 -2.88
C LEU A 145 -9.91 6.97 -3.54
N PHE A 146 -9.38 6.71 -4.71
CA PHE A 146 -8.57 7.70 -5.44
C PHE A 146 -9.41 8.86 -5.96
N LEU A 147 -10.62 8.59 -6.45
CA LEU A 147 -11.57 9.63 -6.85
C LEU A 147 -11.99 10.49 -5.65
N HIS A 148 -12.20 9.88 -4.47
CA HIS A 148 -12.48 10.61 -3.24
C HIS A 148 -11.30 11.52 -2.84
N ALA A 149 -10.08 11.01 -2.83
CA ALA A 149 -8.89 11.77 -2.52
C ALA A 149 -8.71 12.97 -3.48
N ALA A 150 -8.81 12.75 -4.79
CA ALA A 150 -8.71 13.80 -5.80
C ALA A 150 -9.77 14.90 -5.61
N ARG A 151 -11.02 14.50 -5.36
CA ARG A 151 -12.13 15.43 -5.07
C ARG A 151 -11.85 16.27 -3.82
N CYS A 152 -11.43 15.66 -2.72
CA CYS A 152 -11.12 16.38 -1.48
C CYS A 152 -9.93 17.32 -1.63
N MET A 153 -8.97 16.97 -2.49
CA MET A 153 -7.82 17.81 -2.83
C MET A 153 -8.11 18.87 -3.90
N GLY A 154 -9.32 18.86 -4.50
CA GLY A 154 -9.73 19.84 -5.51
C GLY A 154 -9.04 19.67 -6.86
N VAL A 155 -8.55 18.47 -7.19
CA VAL A 155 -7.79 18.22 -8.43
C VAL A 155 -8.54 17.22 -9.32
N ALA A 156 -8.61 17.50 -10.64
CA ALA A 156 -9.22 16.60 -11.59
C ALA A 156 -8.43 15.27 -11.69
N PRO A 157 -9.09 14.11 -11.79
CA PRO A 157 -8.42 12.81 -11.87
C PRO A 157 -7.31 12.73 -12.94
N ALA A 158 -7.55 13.28 -14.13
CA ALA A 158 -6.57 13.29 -15.21
C ALA A 158 -5.28 14.09 -14.92
N ALA A 159 -5.30 14.97 -13.90
CA ALA A 159 -4.12 15.70 -13.44
C ALA A 159 -3.44 15.04 -12.23
N CYS A 160 -3.95 13.90 -11.75
CA CYS A 160 -3.39 13.15 -10.64
C CYS A 160 -2.40 12.08 -11.11
N VAL A 161 -1.35 11.91 -10.34
CA VAL A 161 -0.43 10.76 -10.46
C VAL A 161 -0.54 9.93 -9.18
N VAL A 162 -0.85 8.66 -9.32
CA VAL A 162 -0.88 7.67 -8.25
C VAL A 162 0.47 6.97 -8.16
N VAL A 163 1.00 6.78 -6.96
CA VAL A 163 2.18 5.95 -6.67
C VAL A 163 1.73 4.74 -5.85
N GLU A 164 1.92 3.56 -6.40
CA GLU A 164 1.36 2.30 -5.90
C GLU A 164 2.33 1.13 -6.08
N ASP A 165 2.32 0.18 -5.14
CA ASP A 165 3.15 -1.02 -5.18
C ASP A 165 2.36 -2.31 -5.42
N SER A 166 1.01 -2.25 -5.42
CA SER A 166 0.13 -3.41 -5.55
C SER A 166 -0.64 -3.43 -6.88
N PRO A 167 -0.87 -4.61 -7.49
CA PRO A 167 -1.71 -4.73 -8.68
C PRO A 167 -3.15 -4.20 -8.47
N ALA A 168 -3.71 -4.40 -7.28
CA ALA A 168 -5.05 -3.92 -6.94
C ALA A 168 -5.12 -2.39 -6.90
N GLY A 169 -4.12 -1.74 -6.33
CA GLY A 169 -4.05 -0.29 -6.28
C GLY A 169 -3.73 0.32 -7.65
N VAL A 170 -2.85 -0.31 -8.44
CA VAL A 170 -2.62 0.10 -9.83
C VAL A 170 -3.93 0.06 -10.62
N ALA A 171 -4.67 -1.05 -10.55
CA ALA A 171 -5.97 -1.18 -11.24
C ALA A 171 -6.96 -0.11 -10.78
N ALA A 172 -7.00 0.22 -9.48
CA ALA A 172 -7.84 1.29 -8.96
C ALA A 172 -7.49 2.68 -9.53
N GLY A 173 -6.20 3.00 -9.62
CA GLY A 173 -5.73 4.26 -10.20
C GLY A 173 -6.05 4.38 -11.68
N VAL A 174 -5.84 3.31 -12.44
CA VAL A 174 -6.22 3.22 -13.87
C VAL A 174 -7.73 3.39 -14.04
N ALA A 175 -8.53 2.68 -13.25
CA ALA A 175 -10.00 2.79 -13.28
C ALA A 175 -10.50 4.19 -12.87
N ALA A 176 -9.72 4.94 -12.07
CA ALA A 176 -10.00 6.33 -11.72
C ALA A 176 -9.65 7.32 -12.86
N GLY A 177 -9.06 6.88 -13.95
CA GLY A 177 -8.59 7.73 -15.05
C GLY A 177 -7.34 8.55 -14.70
N MET A 178 -6.52 8.05 -13.77
CA MET A 178 -5.30 8.70 -13.30
C MET A 178 -4.06 8.07 -13.95
N THR A 179 -2.96 8.82 -14.02
CA THR A 179 -1.64 8.26 -14.33
C THR A 179 -1.16 7.45 -13.13
N VAL A 180 -0.67 6.22 -13.36
CA VAL A 180 -0.17 5.36 -12.28
C VAL A 180 1.29 5.03 -12.49
N PHE A 181 2.10 5.31 -11.47
CA PHE A 181 3.49 4.90 -11.36
C PHE A 181 3.60 3.75 -10.38
N GLY A 182 4.01 2.59 -10.86
CA GLY A 182 4.20 1.38 -10.06
C GLY A 182 5.53 1.41 -9.31
N PHE A 183 5.51 1.28 -8.00
CA PHE A 183 6.71 1.18 -7.18
C PHE A 183 7.05 -0.29 -6.93
N ALA A 184 8.13 -0.76 -7.54
CA ALA A 184 8.54 -2.17 -7.57
C ALA A 184 9.61 -2.49 -6.52
N ALA A 185 9.42 -2.03 -5.26
CA ALA A 185 10.35 -2.38 -4.18
C ALA A 185 10.19 -3.85 -3.75
N CYS A 186 8.96 -4.33 -3.59
CA CYS A 186 8.66 -5.70 -3.19
C CYS A 186 7.88 -6.46 -4.27
N THR A 187 6.98 -5.79 -4.98
CA THR A 187 6.17 -6.41 -6.04
C THR A 187 6.95 -6.47 -7.36
N PRO A 188 6.98 -7.63 -8.05
CA PRO A 188 7.63 -7.74 -9.36
C PRO A 188 7.07 -6.72 -10.36
N ALA A 189 7.96 -6.00 -11.04
CA ALA A 189 7.63 -4.94 -11.99
C ALA A 189 6.66 -5.40 -13.11
N ALA A 190 6.75 -6.66 -13.54
CA ALA A 190 5.86 -7.24 -14.53
C ALA A 190 4.40 -7.20 -14.07
N ARG A 191 4.11 -7.59 -12.82
CA ARG A 191 2.75 -7.57 -12.26
C ARG A 191 2.14 -6.17 -12.21
N LEU A 192 2.96 -5.15 -11.92
CA LEU A 192 2.50 -3.76 -11.91
C LEU A 192 2.21 -3.25 -13.34
N ARG A 193 3.04 -3.63 -14.31
CA ARG A 193 2.78 -3.30 -15.73
C ARG A 193 1.52 -3.99 -16.25
N GLU A 194 1.34 -5.26 -15.95
CA GLU A 194 0.14 -6.03 -16.31
C GLU A 194 -1.13 -5.43 -15.72
N ALA A 195 -1.05 -4.87 -14.51
CA ALA A 195 -2.15 -4.15 -13.88
C ALA A 195 -2.43 -2.76 -14.49
N GLY A 196 -1.55 -2.25 -15.37
CA GLY A 196 -1.74 -1.00 -16.12
C GLY A 196 -0.88 0.18 -15.65
N ALA A 197 0.18 -0.04 -14.85
CA ALA A 197 1.11 1.03 -14.48
C ALA A 197 1.82 1.56 -15.72
N GLN A 198 1.72 2.88 -15.98
CA GLN A 198 2.33 3.53 -17.15
C GLN A 198 3.84 3.66 -17.02
N ARG A 199 4.33 3.74 -15.78
CA ARG A 199 5.76 3.71 -15.46
C ARG A 199 5.97 2.80 -14.26
N VAL A 200 7.15 2.15 -14.19
CA VAL A 200 7.53 1.33 -13.05
C VAL A 200 8.95 1.72 -12.65
N PHE A 201 9.18 1.90 -11.35
CA PHE A 201 10.45 2.30 -10.78
C PHE A 201 10.74 1.52 -9.49
N ALA A 202 11.99 1.43 -9.08
CA ALA A 202 12.41 0.59 -7.96
C ALA A 202 12.88 1.37 -6.72
N THR A 203 13.26 2.64 -6.88
CA THR A 203 13.73 3.49 -5.77
C THR A 203 13.03 4.84 -5.77
N MET A 204 12.73 5.39 -4.59
CA MET A 204 12.07 6.70 -4.47
C MET A 204 12.88 7.85 -5.09
N ASP A 205 14.17 7.67 -5.27
CA ASP A 205 15.04 8.66 -5.92
C ASP A 205 14.79 8.82 -7.42
N GLU A 206 14.15 7.84 -8.06
CA GLU A 206 13.78 7.90 -9.48
C GLU A 206 12.54 8.77 -9.73
N LEU A 207 11.61 8.85 -8.72
CA LEU A 207 10.32 9.50 -8.90
C LEU A 207 10.39 10.95 -9.36
N PRO A 208 11.28 11.83 -8.84
CA PRO A 208 11.39 13.20 -9.32
C PRO A 208 11.75 13.31 -10.81
N GLY A 209 12.58 12.40 -11.31
CA GLY A 209 12.92 12.32 -12.74
C GLY A 209 11.72 11.92 -13.60
N LEU A 210 10.95 10.94 -13.13
CA LEU A 210 9.74 10.47 -13.82
C LEU A 210 8.65 11.54 -13.90
N LEU A 211 8.51 12.36 -12.85
CA LEU A 211 7.53 13.46 -12.82
C LEU A 211 7.90 14.60 -13.80
N LYS A 212 9.18 14.80 -14.11
CA LYS A 212 9.64 15.80 -15.07
C LYS A 212 9.56 15.34 -16.52
N ALA A 213 9.63 14.04 -16.77
CA ALA A 213 9.65 13.43 -18.10
C ALA A 213 8.24 13.18 -18.71
N GLY A 214 7.19 13.56 -18.05
CA GLY A 214 5.78 13.50 -18.48
C GLY A 214 5.21 14.90 -18.62
#